data_2d38f6a4986265799d782cdc97015c36
#
_entry.id   2d38f6a4986265799d782cdc97015c36
#
_cell.length_a   1.000
_cell.length_b   1.000
_cell.length_c   1.000
_cell.angle_alpha   90.00
_cell.angle_beta   90.00
_cell.angle_gamma   90.00
#
_symmetry.space_group_name_H-M   'P 1'
#
loop_
_entity.id
_entity.type
_entity.pdbx_description
1 polymer ?
#
loop_
_entity_poly.entity_id
_entity_poly.type
_entity_poly.pdbx_seq_one_letter_code
_entity_poly.pdbx_strand_id
1 'polypeptide(L)'
;MLADTPDVDGPARKARFQPEERSDEGVLDDGSVGLPVARMGLEHEFFLVDRSGEPRDLADQFLRECWEAARAEGLDPRCFKAESVMGMVEITTPPTYSVGEMTAHYLDNLGLALGVAAELGLALYPLGAYPLPLRPVIREDPGYAVRASIIGQDRFLHAGRCAGAHLHLELPAGTVWPDVKAALCAPVTAQRELLGLYNLATALDPALVALSRTCPFYQGSTDGFAARTVHYRGILGFEGLYMGMHEVGGLSAYASRVEDLVDQQSSRYTAWFAAMDRAGVERRLFAQAGGNLHRASWNPVRLSHHGTVEIRTMDANFPEMVLAICALIRAAAERVRRERLEVRPGRGVLALEPDGDLLHVPTFSYVNGELLCAAVTSGLLDRRVEAYVDSVVRFASPYLERSELVAPLGTSGNYKNTESEILATIPHRGASLTRDQGLSLVREACCRMDEQVYSLLRRYGGVPPGDQHDPGVARVVYIRESPIILAEGMQPAGADEEQATAREADKALA
;
A
#
# COMPACT_ATOMS: atom_id res chain seq x y z
N MET A 1 -10.64 -36.34 18.42
CA MET A 1 -11.39 -36.31 17.14
C MET A 1 -11.10 -34.94 16.58
N LEU A 2 -10.07 -34.85 15.74
CA LEU A 2 -9.69 -33.62 15.02
C LEU A 2 -10.57 -33.59 13.77
N ALA A 3 -11.42 -32.60 13.68
CA ALA A 3 -12.26 -32.37 12.51
C ALA A 3 -11.39 -31.88 11.34
N ASP A 4 -11.57 -32.51 10.19
CA ASP A 4 -10.93 -32.19 8.93
C ASP A 4 -11.10 -30.71 8.57
N THR A 5 -10.00 -29.96 8.60
CA THR A 5 -9.89 -28.71 7.85
C THR A 5 -9.82 -29.08 6.37
N PRO A 6 -10.63 -28.48 5.49
CA PRO A 6 -10.49 -28.73 4.07
C PRO A 6 -9.11 -28.23 3.64
N ASP A 7 -8.37 -29.16 3.03
CA ASP A 7 -7.05 -28.99 2.44
C ASP A 7 -7.09 -27.86 1.39
N VAL A 8 -6.75 -26.63 1.78
CA VAL A 8 -6.66 -25.45 0.90
C VAL A 8 -5.31 -25.44 0.18
N ASP A 9 -4.38 -26.29 0.62
CA ASP A 9 -3.08 -26.55 0.01
C ASP A 9 -2.96 -27.97 -0.51
N GLY A 10 -3.90 -28.40 -1.35
CA GLY A 10 -3.58 -29.42 -2.32
C GLY A 10 -2.35 -28.94 -3.11
N PRO A 11 -1.41 -29.84 -3.55
CA PRO A 11 -0.19 -29.42 -4.19
C PRO A 11 -0.58 -28.44 -5.27
N ALA A 12 -0.21 -27.16 -5.06
CA ALA A 12 -0.51 -26.07 -5.96
C ALA A 12 -0.17 -26.63 -7.35
N ARG A 13 -1.19 -27.10 -8.07
CA ARG A 13 -1.05 -27.29 -9.50
C ARG A 13 -0.51 -25.96 -9.93
N LYS A 14 0.80 -25.94 -10.18
CA LYS A 14 1.49 -24.87 -10.85
C LYS A 14 0.54 -24.49 -11.98
N ALA A 15 -0.32 -23.53 -11.72
CA ALA A 15 -0.96 -22.80 -12.77
C ALA A 15 0.28 -22.22 -13.48
N ARG A 16 0.78 -23.01 -14.45
CA ARG A 16 1.68 -22.48 -15.45
C ARG A 16 0.89 -21.31 -15.98
N PHE A 17 1.41 -20.12 -15.66
CA PHE A 17 1.13 -18.95 -16.43
C PHE A 17 1.58 -19.35 -17.85
N GLN A 18 0.68 -19.97 -18.61
CA GLN A 18 0.84 -20.03 -20.05
C GLN A 18 0.62 -18.58 -20.44
N PRO A 19 1.58 -17.93 -21.07
CA PRO A 19 1.29 -16.67 -21.72
C PRO A 19 0.15 -17.00 -22.71
N GLU A 20 -1.06 -16.54 -22.39
CA GLU A 20 -2.12 -16.47 -23.38
C GLU A 20 -1.50 -15.69 -24.53
N GLU A 21 -1.55 -16.27 -25.71
CA GLU A 21 -0.99 -15.66 -26.92
C GLU A 21 -1.57 -14.25 -27.01
N ARG A 22 -0.67 -13.25 -26.93
CA ARG A 22 -0.99 -11.83 -27.02
C ARG A 22 -1.63 -11.57 -28.39
N SER A 23 -2.95 -11.52 -28.45
CA SER A 23 -3.70 -11.22 -29.68
C SER A 23 -4.17 -9.77 -29.74
N ASP A 24 -3.51 -8.83 -29.06
CA ASP A 24 -3.73 -7.41 -29.26
C ASP A 24 -2.41 -6.65 -29.38
N GLU A 25 -1.73 -6.87 -30.53
CA GLU A 25 -0.85 -5.86 -31.08
C GLU A 25 -1.73 -4.74 -31.60
N GLY A 26 -1.99 -3.71 -30.79
CA GLY A 26 -2.62 -2.49 -31.23
C GLY A 26 -1.74 -1.84 -32.29
N VAL A 27 -2.10 -2.01 -33.58
CA VAL A 27 -1.48 -1.26 -34.68
C VAL A 27 -1.93 0.18 -34.51
N LEU A 28 -1.01 1.08 -34.20
CA LEU A 28 -1.26 2.52 -34.22
C LEU A 28 -1.53 2.98 -35.65
N ASP A 29 -2.28 4.08 -35.84
CA ASP A 29 -2.67 4.64 -37.15
C ASP A 29 -1.47 4.95 -38.08
N ASP A 30 -0.24 4.99 -37.54
CA ASP A 30 1.01 5.19 -38.28
C ASP A 30 1.70 3.87 -38.71
N GLY A 31 1.08 2.71 -38.43
CA GLY A 31 1.64 1.39 -38.77
C GLY A 31 2.74 0.92 -37.83
N SER A 32 3.01 1.63 -36.73
CA SER A 32 3.93 1.17 -35.69
C SER A 32 3.22 0.19 -34.75
N VAL A 33 3.91 -0.90 -34.38
CA VAL A 33 3.43 -1.84 -33.35
C VAL A 33 3.56 -1.13 -32.03
N GLY A 34 2.41 -0.76 -31.41
CA GLY A 34 2.38 -0.16 -30.09
C GLY A 34 3.02 -1.10 -29.06
N LEU A 35 3.77 -0.54 -28.11
CA LEU A 35 4.24 -1.33 -26.97
C LEU A 35 3.01 -1.92 -26.24
N PRO A 36 3.00 -3.23 -25.92
CA PRO A 36 1.88 -3.82 -25.20
C PRO A 36 1.69 -3.08 -23.88
N VAL A 37 0.45 -2.77 -23.55
CA VAL A 37 0.09 -2.09 -22.30
C VAL A 37 0.42 -3.03 -21.14
N ALA A 38 1.24 -2.57 -20.18
CA ALA A 38 1.56 -3.38 -19.00
C ALA A 38 0.41 -3.36 -17.99
N ARG A 39 0.20 -4.50 -17.34
CA ARG A 39 -0.78 -4.62 -16.27
C ARG A 39 -0.28 -3.98 -14.98
N MET A 40 -1.23 -3.65 -14.11
CA MET A 40 -1.00 -3.17 -12.76
C MET A 40 -1.93 -3.88 -11.79
N GLY A 41 -1.61 -3.87 -10.50
CA GLY A 41 -2.46 -4.41 -9.45
C GLY A 41 -2.20 -3.71 -8.13
N LEU A 42 -3.23 -3.62 -7.30
CA LEU A 42 -3.20 -2.97 -5.99
C LEU A 42 -3.40 -4.03 -4.89
N GLU A 43 -2.64 -3.93 -3.82
CA GLU A 43 -2.84 -4.61 -2.53
C GLU A 43 -3.01 -3.54 -1.47
N HIS A 44 -4.03 -3.66 -0.60
CA HIS A 44 -4.29 -2.71 0.48
C HIS A 44 -4.63 -3.45 1.77
N GLU A 45 -3.85 -3.18 2.82
CA GLU A 45 -3.94 -3.82 4.12
C GLU A 45 -4.85 -3.01 5.05
N PHE A 46 -5.64 -3.68 5.89
CA PHE A 46 -6.59 -3.07 6.83
C PHE A 46 -6.51 -3.75 8.19
N PHE A 47 -6.64 -2.96 9.26
CA PHE A 47 -6.91 -3.52 10.58
C PHE A 47 -8.40 -3.81 10.74
N LEU A 48 -8.70 -4.95 11.38
CA LEU A 48 -10.06 -5.26 11.82
C LEU A 48 -10.29 -4.68 13.22
N VAL A 49 -11.31 -3.85 13.33
CA VAL A 49 -11.74 -3.27 14.61
C VAL A 49 -13.22 -3.51 14.84
N ASP A 50 -13.67 -3.45 16.09
CA ASP A 50 -15.11 -3.43 16.38
C ASP A 50 -15.69 -2.00 16.30
N ARG A 51 -16.99 -1.87 16.54
CA ARG A 51 -17.70 -0.58 16.51
C ARG A 51 -17.19 0.44 17.54
N SER A 52 -16.49 -0.01 18.58
CA SER A 52 -15.85 0.91 19.54
C SER A 52 -14.47 1.40 19.07
N GLY A 53 -13.92 0.80 18.03
CA GLY A 53 -12.59 1.06 17.49
C GLY A 53 -11.51 0.15 18.06
N GLU A 54 -11.86 -0.86 18.86
CA GLU A 54 -10.90 -1.82 19.43
C GLU A 54 -10.51 -2.88 18.41
N PRO A 55 -9.21 -3.26 18.32
CA PRO A 55 -8.74 -4.29 17.40
C PRO A 55 -9.36 -5.65 17.68
N ARG A 56 -9.59 -6.43 16.62
CA ARG A 56 -10.20 -7.77 16.69
C ARG A 56 -9.40 -8.77 15.88
N ASP A 57 -9.04 -9.88 16.53
CA ASP A 57 -8.31 -11.01 15.92
C ASP A 57 -9.28 -11.98 15.21
N LEU A 58 -10.08 -11.48 14.28
CA LEU A 58 -11.15 -12.20 13.59
C LEU A 58 -10.92 -12.35 12.09
N ALA A 59 -9.68 -12.20 11.60
CA ALA A 59 -9.39 -12.24 10.17
C ALA A 59 -9.85 -13.53 9.49
N ASP A 60 -9.70 -14.69 10.14
CA ASP A 60 -10.10 -15.96 9.53
C ASP A 60 -11.62 -16.09 9.38
N GLN A 61 -12.39 -15.57 10.34
CA GLN A 61 -13.84 -15.52 10.21
C GLN A 61 -14.26 -14.55 9.13
N PHE A 62 -13.73 -13.33 9.16
CA PHE A 62 -13.99 -12.29 8.18
C PHE A 62 -13.69 -12.77 6.75
N LEU A 63 -12.53 -13.41 6.54
CA LEU A 63 -12.14 -13.89 5.22
C LEU A 63 -13.03 -15.02 4.70
N ARG A 64 -13.48 -15.96 5.56
CA ARG A 64 -14.43 -16.99 5.14
C ARG A 64 -15.72 -16.38 4.59
N GLU A 65 -16.29 -15.42 5.31
CA GLU A 65 -17.50 -14.72 4.87
C GLU A 65 -17.26 -13.93 3.58
N CYS A 66 -16.10 -13.24 3.46
CA CYS A 66 -15.72 -12.55 2.21
C CYS A 66 -15.60 -13.52 1.03
N TRP A 67 -15.00 -14.70 1.22
CA TRP A 67 -14.87 -15.69 0.15
C TRP A 67 -16.22 -16.27 -0.29
N GLU A 68 -17.14 -16.49 0.64
CA GLU A 68 -18.49 -16.95 0.34
C GLU A 68 -19.29 -15.87 -0.40
N ALA A 69 -19.28 -14.65 0.09
CA ALA A 69 -19.93 -13.51 -0.54
C ALA A 69 -19.35 -13.22 -1.94
N ALA A 70 -18.03 -13.23 -2.09
CA ALA A 70 -17.38 -13.01 -3.38
C ALA A 70 -17.80 -14.04 -4.44
N ARG A 71 -17.88 -15.34 -4.06
CA ARG A 71 -18.39 -16.38 -4.97
C ARG A 71 -19.85 -16.16 -5.36
N ALA A 72 -20.68 -15.72 -4.41
CA ALA A 72 -22.09 -15.44 -4.67
C ALA A 72 -22.28 -14.24 -5.62
N GLU A 73 -21.39 -13.27 -5.58
CA GLU A 73 -21.45 -12.05 -6.39
C GLU A 73 -20.62 -12.11 -7.68
N GLY A 74 -19.94 -13.24 -7.92
CA GLY A 74 -19.09 -13.40 -9.12
C GLY A 74 -17.78 -12.60 -9.05
N LEU A 75 -17.34 -12.18 -7.86
CA LEU A 75 -16.02 -11.61 -7.61
C LEU A 75 -14.99 -12.72 -7.36
N ASP A 76 -13.70 -12.39 -7.49
CA ASP A 76 -12.62 -13.34 -7.26
C ASP A 76 -12.32 -13.45 -5.74
N PRO A 77 -12.59 -14.60 -5.09
CA PRO A 77 -12.30 -14.77 -3.67
C PRO A 77 -10.80 -14.60 -3.33
N ARG A 78 -9.90 -14.81 -4.30
CA ARG A 78 -8.45 -14.67 -4.10
C ARG A 78 -8.01 -13.21 -3.87
N CYS A 79 -8.92 -12.26 -4.07
CA CYS A 79 -8.68 -10.85 -3.78
C CYS A 79 -8.77 -10.53 -2.28
N PHE A 80 -9.19 -11.48 -1.43
CA PHE A 80 -9.28 -11.32 0.03
C PHE A 80 -8.28 -12.25 0.69
N LYS A 81 -7.23 -11.68 1.28
CA LYS A 81 -6.07 -12.42 1.77
C LYS A 81 -5.82 -12.19 3.24
N ALA A 82 -5.22 -13.20 3.86
CA ALA A 82 -4.76 -13.14 5.24
C ALA A 82 -3.40 -12.44 5.33
N GLU A 83 -3.25 -11.58 6.33
CA GLU A 83 -2.00 -10.99 6.73
C GLU A 83 -1.27 -11.80 7.82
N SER A 84 -0.04 -11.35 8.17
CA SER A 84 0.85 -12.01 9.14
C SER A 84 0.27 -12.08 10.56
N VAL A 85 -0.79 -11.35 10.84
CA VAL A 85 -1.46 -11.27 12.14
C VAL A 85 -2.97 -11.47 12.01
N MET A 86 -3.59 -11.93 13.11
CA MET A 86 -5.01 -12.27 13.16
C MET A 86 -5.95 -11.06 13.15
N GLY A 87 -5.43 -9.86 13.36
CA GLY A 87 -6.17 -8.60 13.39
C GLY A 87 -6.08 -7.79 12.08
N MET A 88 -5.50 -8.35 11.01
CA MET A 88 -5.33 -7.65 9.73
C MET A 88 -5.73 -8.53 8.54
N VAL A 89 -6.17 -7.87 7.48
CA VAL A 89 -6.53 -8.48 6.20
C VAL A 89 -6.00 -7.64 5.04
N GLU A 90 -5.80 -8.25 3.90
CA GLU A 90 -5.39 -7.60 2.66
C GLU A 90 -6.50 -7.75 1.60
N ILE A 91 -6.87 -6.63 0.96
CA ILE A 91 -7.79 -6.60 -0.17
C ILE A 91 -7.00 -6.21 -1.41
N THR A 92 -7.08 -7.04 -2.45
CA THR A 92 -6.29 -6.87 -3.67
C THR A 92 -7.18 -6.70 -4.89
N THR A 93 -6.58 -6.30 -6.02
CA THR A 93 -7.22 -6.33 -7.33
C THR A 93 -6.65 -7.44 -8.19
N PRO A 94 -7.39 -7.96 -9.17
CA PRO A 94 -6.79 -8.72 -10.24
C PRO A 94 -5.84 -7.80 -11.05
N PRO A 95 -4.91 -8.38 -11.85
CA PRO A 95 -4.10 -7.58 -12.78
C PRO A 95 -4.98 -6.90 -13.84
N THR A 96 -4.86 -5.58 -13.99
CA THR A 96 -5.65 -4.73 -14.88
C THR A 96 -4.77 -3.93 -15.82
N TYR A 97 -5.30 -3.46 -16.94
CA TYR A 97 -4.56 -2.68 -17.94
C TYR A 97 -4.68 -1.17 -17.73
N SER A 98 -5.69 -0.71 -17.00
CA SER A 98 -5.95 0.71 -16.77
C SER A 98 -6.18 1.05 -15.30
N VAL A 99 -5.95 2.31 -14.94
CA VAL A 99 -6.31 2.84 -13.61
C VAL A 99 -7.81 2.75 -13.38
N GLY A 100 -8.63 2.93 -14.42
CA GLY A 100 -10.08 2.83 -14.34
C GLY A 100 -10.56 1.43 -13.96
N GLU A 101 -10.03 0.38 -14.62
CA GLU A 101 -10.33 -1.02 -14.28
C GLU A 101 -9.87 -1.37 -12.86
N MET A 102 -8.63 -0.98 -12.50
CA MET A 102 -8.13 -1.19 -11.14
C MET A 102 -9.03 -0.53 -10.10
N THR A 103 -9.45 0.71 -10.34
CA THR A 103 -10.36 1.45 -9.46
C THR A 103 -11.69 0.72 -9.29
N ALA A 104 -12.30 0.24 -10.38
CA ALA A 104 -13.57 -0.48 -10.32
C ALA A 104 -13.43 -1.78 -9.50
N HIS A 105 -12.45 -2.63 -9.80
CA HIS A 105 -12.21 -3.86 -9.05
C HIS A 105 -11.89 -3.62 -7.57
N TYR A 106 -11.08 -2.59 -7.28
CA TYR A 106 -10.76 -2.23 -5.91
C TYR A 106 -12.01 -1.83 -5.14
N LEU A 107 -12.87 -1.00 -5.71
CA LEU A 107 -14.08 -0.51 -5.06
C LEU A 107 -15.13 -1.62 -4.91
N ASP A 108 -15.30 -2.50 -5.89
CA ASP A 108 -16.19 -3.65 -5.80
C ASP A 108 -15.76 -4.58 -4.65
N ASN A 109 -14.47 -4.92 -4.57
CA ASN A 109 -13.94 -5.77 -3.51
C ASN A 109 -14.04 -5.10 -2.13
N LEU A 110 -13.74 -3.80 -2.05
CA LEU A 110 -13.80 -3.05 -0.80
C LEU A 110 -15.25 -2.87 -0.32
N GLY A 111 -16.18 -2.62 -1.24
CA GLY A 111 -17.61 -2.54 -0.93
C GLY A 111 -18.16 -3.84 -0.35
N LEU A 112 -17.79 -4.99 -0.95
CA LEU A 112 -18.14 -6.32 -0.41
C LEU A 112 -17.54 -6.51 1.00
N ALA A 113 -16.24 -6.18 1.17
CA ALA A 113 -15.56 -6.32 2.46
C ALA A 113 -16.21 -5.48 3.57
N LEU A 114 -16.63 -4.25 3.26
CA LEU A 114 -17.34 -3.38 4.21
C LEU A 114 -18.72 -3.96 4.58
N GLY A 115 -19.44 -4.53 3.62
CA GLY A 115 -20.71 -5.22 3.89
C GLY A 115 -20.54 -6.39 4.86
N VAL A 116 -19.55 -7.27 4.60
CA VAL A 116 -19.21 -8.39 5.48
C VAL A 116 -18.75 -7.91 6.87
N ALA A 117 -17.91 -6.87 6.93
CA ALA A 117 -17.49 -6.29 8.21
C ALA A 117 -18.69 -5.83 9.02
N ALA A 118 -19.64 -5.11 8.41
CA ALA A 118 -20.84 -4.61 9.08
C ALA A 118 -21.72 -5.75 9.62
N GLU A 119 -21.89 -6.84 8.87
CA GLU A 119 -22.65 -8.04 9.30
C GLU A 119 -22.00 -8.73 10.51
N LEU A 120 -20.66 -8.73 10.59
CA LEU A 120 -19.90 -9.28 11.71
C LEU A 120 -19.76 -8.31 12.89
N GLY A 121 -20.30 -7.10 12.81
CA GLY A 121 -20.11 -6.05 13.83
C GLY A 121 -18.70 -5.48 13.87
N LEU A 122 -17.98 -5.61 12.77
CA LEU A 122 -16.62 -5.09 12.57
C LEU A 122 -16.61 -3.84 11.69
N ALA A 123 -15.45 -3.20 11.62
CA ALA A 123 -15.10 -2.16 10.67
C ALA A 123 -13.66 -2.36 10.19
N LEU A 124 -13.33 -1.81 9.03
CA LEU A 124 -11.99 -1.78 8.46
C LEU A 124 -11.34 -0.44 8.78
N TYR A 125 -10.23 -0.46 9.53
CA TYR A 125 -9.46 0.75 9.81
C TYR A 125 -8.36 0.90 8.75
N PRO A 126 -8.35 2.01 7.96
CA PRO A 126 -7.58 2.10 6.72
C PRO A 126 -6.21 2.74 6.86
N LEU A 127 -5.78 3.19 8.06
CA LEU A 127 -4.57 3.98 8.18
C LEU A 127 -3.34 3.11 8.47
N GLY A 128 -2.17 3.61 8.12
CA GLY A 128 -0.90 2.88 8.10
C GLY A 128 -0.35 2.41 9.45
N ALA A 129 -0.93 2.82 10.59
CA ALA A 129 -0.67 2.23 11.90
C ALA A 129 -1.86 2.42 12.83
N TYR A 130 -2.10 1.42 13.70
CA TYR A 130 -3.07 1.58 14.76
C TYR A 130 -2.52 2.55 15.83
N PRO A 131 -3.28 3.58 16.24
CA PRO A 131 -2.73 4.70 17.01
C PRO A 131 -2.41 4.37 18.47
N LEU A 132 -3.14 3.42 19.07
CA LEU A 132 -3.01 3.04 20.49
C LEU A 132 -2.07 1.84 20.66
N PRO A 133 -1.65 1.53 21.91
CA PRO A 133 -0.88 0.32 22.18
C PRO A 133 -1.58 -0.94 21.67
N LEU A 134 -0.88 -1.67 20.79
CA LEU A 134 -1.36 -2.90 20.16
C LEU A 134 -0.32 -4.00 20.30
N ARG A 135 -0.76 -5.17 20.79
CA ARG A 135 0.01 -6.40 20.75
C ARG A 135 -0.64 -7.38 19.78
N PRO A 136 -0.21 -7.40 18.51
CA PRO A 136 -0.79 -8.25 17.49
C PRO A 136 -0.62 -9.73 17.82
N VAL A 137 -1.61 -10.55 17.48
CA VAL A 137 -1.51 -12.01 17.51
C VAL A 137 -0.97 -12.48 16.17
N ILE A 138 0.26 -13.03 16.18
CA ILE A 138 0.90 -13.56 14.98
C ILE A 138 0.13 -14.82 14.55
N ARG A 139 -0.16 -14.92 13.26
CA ARG A 139 -0.83 -16.08 12.66
C ARG A 139 0.02 -17.33 12.81
N GLU A 140 -0.61 -18.45 13.13
CA GLU A 140 0.02 -19.77 13.19
C GLU A 140 0.33 -20.30 11.79
N ASP A 141 1.39 -19.75 11.18
CA ASP A 141 1.92 -20.14 9.88
C ASP A 141 3.44 -20.38 9.99
N PRO A 142 3.96 -21.50 9.43
CA PRO A 142 5.39 -21.81 9.52
C PRO A 142 6.30 -20.70 8.95
N GLY A 143 5.86 -20.00 7.90
CA GLY A 143 6.63 -18.91 7.29
C GLY A 143 6.74 -17.70 8.22
N TYR A 144 5.66 -17.34 8.90
CA TYR A 144 5.67 -16.24 9.88
C TYR A 144 6.45 -16.62 11.15
N ALA A 145 6.31 -17.85 11.63
CA ALA A 145 7.09 -18.34 12.75
C ALA A 145 8.61 -18.30 12.48
N VAL A 146 9.04 -18.73 11.29
CA VAL A 146 10.44 -18.64 10.86
C VAL A 146 10.91 -17.18 10.81
N ARG A 147 10.11 -16.26 10.23
CA ARG A 147 10.46 -14.84 10.17
C ARG A 147 10.55 -14.21 11.56
N ALA A 148 9.59 -14.48 12.42
CA ALA A 148 9.60 -13.99 13.81
C ALA A 148 10.82 -14.48 14.59
N SER A 149 11.26 -15.73 14.36
CA SER A 149 12.47 -16.28 14.96
C SER A 149 13.75 -15.61 14.45
N ILE A 150 13.81 -15.22 13.16
CA ILE A 150 14.99 -14.57 12.56
C ILE A 150 15.07 -13.09 12.93
N ILE A 151 13.96 -12.38 12.87
CA ILE A 151 13.85 -10.94 13.13
C ILE A 151 13.90 -10.65 14.64
N GLY A 152 13.39 -11.58 15.43
CA GLY A 152 13.12 -11.44 16.87
C GLY A 152 11.62 -11.19 17.13
N GLN A 153 11.05 -11.91 18.11
CA GLN A 153 9.61 -11.92 18.37
C GLN A 153 9.03 -10.52 18.60
N ASP A 154 9.67 -9.69 19.45
CA ASP A 154 9.17 -8.36 19.75
C ASP A 154 9.26 -7.41 18.56
N ARG A 155 10.35 -7.48 17.78
CA ARG A 155 10.51 -6.68 16.56
C ARG A 155 9.54 -7.11 15.47
N PHE A 156 9.23 -8.39 15.36
CA PHE A 156 8.26 -8.88 14.38
C PHE A 156 6.84 -8.33 14.62
N LEU A 157 6.51 -7.94 15.86
CA LEU A 157 5.23 -7.28 16.16
C LEU A 157 5.02 -5.96 15.40
N HIS A 158 6.08 -5.28 14.95
CA HIS A 158 5.93 -4.09 14.11
C HIS A 158 5.22 -4.41 12.78
N ALA A 159 5.35 -5.63 12.24
CA ALA A 159 4.61 -6.06 11.05
C ALA A 159 3.08 -6.00 11.26
N GLY A 160 2.59 -6.39 12.43
CA GLY A 160 1.17 -6.36 12.76
C GLY A 160 0.68 -5.05 13.37
N ARG A 161 1.55 -4.06 13.51
CA ARG A 161 1.20 -2.70 13.97
C ARG A 161 1.15 -1.70 12.83
N CYS A 162 1.59 -2.11 11.64
CA CYS A 162 1.67 -1.27 10.45
C CYS A 162 0.91 -1.91 9.30
N ALA A 163 0.17 -1.10 8.56
CA ALA A 163 -0.55 -1.48 7.34
C ALA A 163 -0.06 -0.63 6.17
N GLY A 164 0.00 -1.21 4.98
CA GLY A 164 0.47 -0.56 3.77
C GLY A 164 -0.48 -0.72 2.58
N ALA A 165 -0.19 0.06 1.54
CA ALA A 165 -0.74 -0.17 0.21
C ALA A 165 0.42 -0.44 -0.75
N HIS A 166 0.30 -1.46 -1.60
CA HIS A 166 1.35 -1.88 -2.51
C HIS A 166 0.85 -1.83 -3.95
N LEU A 167 1.66 -1.24 -4.83
CA LEU A 167 1.36 -1.19 -6.25
C LEU A 167 2.31 -2.10 -7.02
N HIS A 168 1.74 -2.97 -7.83
CA HIS A 168 2.47 -3.82 -8.75
C HIS A 168 2.40 -3.26 -10.18
N LEU A 169 3.55 -3.13 -10.82
CA LEU A 169 3.67 -2.77 -12.23
C LEU A 169 4.30 -3.94 -12.98
N GLU A 170 3.60 -4.48 -13.97
CA GLU A 170 4.08 -5.62 -14.76
C GLU A 170 5.37 -5.26 -15.51
N LEU A 171 6.30 -6.19 -15.50
CA LEU A 171 7.57 -6.13 -16.22
C LEU A 171 7.51 -6.97 -17.51
N PRO A 172 8.36 -6.69 -18.49
CA PRO A 172 8.44 -7.50 -19.67
C PRO A 172 8.66 -8.98 -19.35
N ALA A 173 7.96 -9.86 -20.06
CA ALA A 173 8.06 -11.29 -19.86
C ALA A 173 9.51 -11.77 -19.98
N GLY A 174 9.91 -12.72 -19.12
CA GLY A 174 11.24 -13.30 -19.12
C GLY A 174 12.31 -12.47 -18.42
N THR A 175 11.96 -11.37 -17.72
CA THR A 175 12.94 -10.53 -17.00
C THR A 175 13.11 -10.90 -15.53
N VAL A 176 12.08 -11.46 -14.87
CA VAL A 176 12.13 -11.77 -13.41
C VAL A 176 11.66 -13.18 -13.05
N TRP A 177 11.35 -14.02 -14.01
CA TRP A 177 10.92 -15.39 -13.77
C TRP A 177 11.89 -16.41 -14.37
N PRO A 178 12.32 -17.46 -13.64
CA PRO A 178 12.00 -17.80 -12.23
C PRO A 178 12.70 -16.92 -11.19
N ASP A 179 13.66 -16.14 -11.60
CA ASP A 179 14.35 -15.10 -10.83
C ASP A 179 14.89 -14.01 -11.79
N VAL A 180 15.47 -12.94 -11.23
CA VAL A 180 15.97 -11.79 -12.01
C VAL A 180 17.11 -12.15 -12.98
N LYS A 181 17.76 -13.31 -12.83
CA LYS A 181 18.80 -13.79 -13.78
C LYS A 181 18.24 -14.03 -15.18
N ALA A 182 16.93 -14.27 -15.29
CA ALA A 182 16.28 -14.38 -16.59
C ALA A 182 16.50 -13.13 -17.45
N ALA A 183 16.59 -11.96 -16.81
CA ALA A 183 16.83 -10.69 -17.50
C ALA A 183 18.19 -10.64 -18.24
N LEU A 184 19.19 -11.41 -17.81
CA LEU A 184 20.50 -11.47 -18.50
C LEU A 184 20.39 -12.00 -19.93
N CYS A 185 19.36 -12.81 -20.22
CA CYS A 185 19.07 -13.36 -21.55
C CYS A 185 17.92 -12.64 -22.26
N ALA A 186 17.28 -11.68 -21.61
CA ALA A 186 16.17 -10.93 -22.19
C ALA A 186 16.65 -9.95 -23.27
N PRO A 187 15.79 -9.58 -24.23
CA PRO A 187 16.10 -8.54 -25.21
C PRO A 187 16.52 -7.22 -24.53
N VAL A 188 17.41 -6.46 -25.17
CA VAL A 188 17.93 -5.19 -24.62
C VAL A 188 16.81 -4.19 -24.31
N THR A 189 15.75 -4.18 -25.11
CA THR A 189 14.57 -3.34 -24.85
C THR A 189 13.86 -3.71 -23.54
N ALA A 190 13.70 -5.00 -23.28
CA ALA A 190 13.12 -5.50 -22.02
C ALA A 190 14.03 -5.21 -20.81
N GLN A 191 15.35 -5.32 -20.99
CA GLN A 191 16.32 -4.96 -19.95
C GLN A 191 16.24 -3.46 -19.60
N ARG A 192 16.14 -2.59 -20.61
CA ARG A 192 16.00 -1.14 -20.43
C ARG A 192 14.70 -0.79 -19.70
N GLU A 193 13.60 -1.42 -20.09
CA GLU A 193 12.30 -1.20 -19.41
C GLU A 193 12.34 -1.65 -17.96
N LEU A 194 12.90 -2.83 -17.65
CA LEU A 194 13.11 -3.30 -16.29
C LEU A 194 13.91 -2.30 -15.46
N LEU A 195 15.06 -1.84 -15.97
CA LEU A 195 15.93 -0.87 -15.29
C LEU A 195 15.24 0.47 -15.10
N GLY A 196 14.56 0.96 -16.16
CA GLY A 196 13.83 2.23 -16.10
C GLY A 196 12.74 2.22 -15.02
N LEU A 197 11.90 1.19 -14.99
CA LEU A 197 10.83 1.07 -13.99
C LEU A 197 11.36 0.87 -12.57
N TYR A 198 12.40 0.04 -12.39
CA TYR A 198 13.01 -0.18 -11.09
C TYR A 198 13.66 1.10 -10.53
N ASN A 199 14.42 1.81 -11.36
CA ASN A 199 15.08 3.06 -10.97
C ASN A 199 14.05 4.18 -10.73
N LEU A 200 13.01 4.27 -11.56
CA LEU A 200 11.91 5.21 -11.32
C LEU A 200 11.27 4.94 -9.95
N ALA A 201 10.88 3.69 -9.67
CA ALA A 201 10.26 3.33 -8.40
C ALA A 201 11.16 3.67 -7.20
N THR A 202 12.48 3.45 -7.33
CA THR A 202 13.46 3.85 -6.30
C THR A 202 13.51 5.37 -6.12
N ALA A 203 13.48 6.14 -7.22
CA ALA A 203 13.47 7.60 -7.15
C ALA A 203 12.19 8.13 -6.51
N LEU A 204 11.05 7.52 -6.77
CA LEU A 204 9.75 7.96 -6.23
C LEU A 204 9.62 7.78 -4.70
N ASP A 205 10.43 6.93 -4.06
CA ASP A 205 10.25 6.53 -2.65
C ASP A 205 10.02 7.71 -1.68
N PRO A 206 10.83 8.78 -1.61
CA PRO A 206 10.59 9.87 -0.66
C PRO A 206 9.29 10.65 -0.93
N ALA A 207 8.92 10.82 -2.21
CA ALA A 207 7.67 11.49 -2.57
C ALA A 207 6.47 10.65 -2.14
N LEU A 208 6.54 9.32 -2.33
CA LEU A 208 5.49 8.39 -1.92
C LEU A 208 5.35 8.36 -0.40
N VAL A 209 6.47 8.34 0.36
CA VAL A 209 6.44 8.50 1.82
C VAL A 209 5.71 9.78 2.20
N ALA A 210 6.07 10.93 1.63
CA ALA A 210 5.50 12.22 2.00
C ALA A 210 4.00 12.33 1.69
N LEU A 211 3.57 11.79 0.54
CA LEU A 211 2.18 11.84 0.10
C LEU A 211 1.29 10.84 0.86
N SER A 212 1.80 9.64 1.16
CA SER A 212 0.99 8.58 1.76
C SER A 212 0.92 8.62 3.29
N ARG A 213 1.68 9.47 3.98
CA ARG A 213 1.73 9.53 5.46
C ARG A 213 0.34 9.61 6.09
N THR A 214 0.09 8.69 7.06
CA THR A 214 -1.18 8.63 7.80
C THR A 214 -1.01 8.47 9.30
N CYS A 215 0.23 8.29 9.80
CA CYS A 215 0.50 7.76 11.13
C CYS A 215 1.26 8.76 12.01
N PRO A 216 0.60 9.82 12.53
CA PRO A 216 1.22 10.74 13.48
C PRO A 216 1.35 10.12 14.87
N PHE A 217 0.69 8.99 15.12
CA PHE A 217 0.67 8.30 16.40
C PHE A 217 1.12 6.85 16.23
N TYR A 218 1.86 6.36 17.22
CA TYR A 218 2.31 4.97 17.27
C TYR A 218 2.43 4.52 18.71
N GLN A 219 1.72 3.43 19.06
CA GLN A 219 1.70 2.88 20.42
C GLN A 219 1.31 3.93 21.49
N GLY A 220 0.39 4.85 21.17
CA GLY A 220 -0.04 5.93 22.05
C GLY A 220 0.90 7.14 22.11
N SER A 221 2.04 7.10 21.43
CA SER A 221 2.96 8.25 21.34
C SER A 221 2.55 9.20 20.22
N THR A 222 2.80 10.48 20.42
CA THR A 222 2.51 11.58 19.49
C THR A 222 3.77 12.08 18.81
N ASP A 223 4.70 11.22 18.45
CA ASP A 223 6.02 11.60 17.93
C ASP A 223 5.96 12.41 16.62
N GLY A 224 4.82 12.39 15.91
CA GLY A 224 4.56 13.23 14.75
C GLY A 224 5.35 12.86 13.50
N PHE A 225 5.85 11.63 13.43
CA PHE A 225 6.57 11.09 12.28
C PHE A 225 5.71 10.13 11.48
N ALA A 226 6.10 9.82 10.26
CA ALA A 226 5.58 8.73 9.43
C ALA A 226 5.86 7.38 10.12
N ALA A 227 5.05 7.03 11.13
CA ALA A 227 5.31 5.96 12.08
C ALA A 227 5.55 4.61 11.38
N ARG A 228 4.73 4.26 10.36
CA ARG A 228 4.94 3.03 9.58
C ARG A 228 6.33 2.99 8.95
N THR A 229 6.74 4.07 8.26
CA THR A 229 8.03 4.09 7.57
C THR A 229 9.20 3.93 8.54
N VAL A 230 9.21 4.65 9.67
CA VAL A 230 10.32 4.57 10.64
C VAL A 230 10.40 3.23 11.34
N HIS A 231 9.25 2.69 11.80
CA HIS A 231 9.22 1.42 12.55
C HIS A 231 9.28 0.19 11.63
N TYR A 232 8.84 0.29 10.39
CA TYR A 232 8.99 -0.82 9.45
C TYR A 232 10.45 -0.93 8.98
N ARG A 233 11.08 0.18 8.59
CA ARG A 233 12.47 0.20 8.11
C ARG A 233 13.51 0.19 9.23
N GLY A 234 13.17 0.63 10.44
CA GLY A 234 14.13 0.78 11.55
C GLY A 234 15.16 1.88 11.28
N ILE A 235 14.68 3.08 10.94
CA ILE A 235 15.51 4.25 10.58
C ILE A 235 15.37 5.37 11.61
N LEU A 236 16.23 6.37 11.52
CA LEU A 236 16.28 7.56 12.40
C LEU A 236 16.45 7.23 13.90
N GLY A 237 17.05 6.08 14.22
CA GLY A 237 17.26 5.66 15.60
C GLY A 237 16.07 4.99 16.28
N PHE A 238 14.95 4.84 15.58
CA PHE A 238 13.82 4.10 16.09
C PHE A 238 14.04 2.59 15.95
N GLU A 239 13.59 1.83 16.96
CA GLU A 239 13.50 0.39 16.83
C GLU A 239 12.46 0.04 15.74
N GLY A 240 12.79 -0.94 14.92
CA GLY A 240 11.91 -1.32 13.83
C GLY A 240 12.18 -2.72 13.30
N LEU A 241 11.24 -3.19 12.46
CA LEU A 241 11.18 -4.54 11.92
C LEU A 241 12.51 -4.95 11.27
N TYR A 242 13.05 -4.13 10.37
CA TYR A 242 14.27 -4.42 9.62
C TYR A 242 15.50 -3.63 10.10
N MET A 243 15.52 -3.17 11.35
CA MET A 243 16.68 -2.51 11.93
C MET A 243 17.92 -3.42 11.88
N GLY A 244 19.01 -2.92 11.28
CA GLY A 244 20.23 -3.69 11.06
C GLY A 244 20.15 -4.74 9.94
N MET A 245 19.10 -4.70 9.13
CA MET A 245 18.87 -5.61 7.99
C MET A 245 18.55 -4.79 6.72
N HIS A 246 19.41 -3.81 6.41
CA HIS A 246 19.19 -2.84 5.33
C HIS A 246 19.07 -3.49 3.95
N GLU A 247 19.79 -4.55 3.67
CA GLU A 247 19.71 -5.29 2.40
C GLU A 247 18.32 -5.89 2.20
N VAL A 248 17.69 -6.33 3.29
CA VAL A 248 16.42 -7.07 3.28
C VAL A 248 15.20 -6.14 3.34
N GLY A 249 15.27 -5.06 4.10
CA GLY A 249 14.14 -4.17 4.38
C GLY A 249 14.34 -2.70 4.03
N GLY A 250 15.55 -2.28 3.61
CA GLY A 250 15.85 -0.91 3.21
C GLY A 250 15.60 -0.65 1.72
N LEU A 251 15.57 0.62 1.33
CA LEU A 251 15.55 1.01 -0.08
C LEU A 251 16.86 0.56 -0.74
N SER A 252 16.77 -0.02 -1.93
CA SER A 252 17.94 -0.47 -2.68
C SER A 252 18.41 0.61 -3.65
N ALA A 253 19.72 0.61 -3.93
CA ALA A 253 20.31 1.57 -4.84
C ALA A 253 19.82 1.39 -6.29
N TYR A 254 19.96 2.43 -7.09
CA TYR A 254 19.75 2.36 -8.53
C TYR A 254 20.61 1.28 -9.17
N ALA A 255 20.10 0.68 -10.24
CA ALA A 255 20.82 -0.28 -11.06
C ALA A 255 21.20 0.37 -12.39
N SER A 256 22.47 0.27 -12.79
CA SER A 256 22.94 0.77 -14.09
C SER A 256 22.81 -0.30 -15.17
N ARG A 257 22.79 -1.56 -14.79
CA ARG A 257 22.69 -2.74 -15.66
C ARG A 257 21.97 -3.87 -14.92
N VAL A 258 21.53 -4.87 -15.66
CA VAL A 258 20.75 -5.98 -15.09
C VAL A 258 21.54 -6.79 -14.08
N GLU A 259 22.85 -6.93 -14.27
CA GLU A 259 23.74 -7.60 -13.33
C GLU A 259 23.68 -6.97 -11.93
N ASP A 260 23.53 -5.65 -11.84
CA ASP A 260 23.39 -4.96 -10.55
C ASP A 260 22.13 -5.43 -9.79
N LEU A 261 21.03 -5.71 -10.50
CA LEU A 261 19.79 -6.25 -9.90
C LEU A 261 19.99 -7.71 -9.44
N VAL A 262 20.71 -8.51 -10.21
CA VAL A 262 21.07 -9.88 -9.84
C VAL A 262 21.94 -9.90 -8.59
N ASP A 263 22.93 -9.01 -8.52
CA ASP A 263 23.81 -8.86 -7.37
C ASP A 263 23.05 -8.39 -6.13
N GLN A 264 22.15 -7.42 -6.27
CA GLN A 264 21.28 -6.96 -5.18
C GLN A 264 20.40 -8.10 -4.66
N GLN A 265 19.76 -8.89 -5.52
CA GLN A 265 18.93 -10.01 -5.11
C GLN A 265 19.77 -11.08 -4.39
N SER A 266 20.95 -11.38 -4.88
CA SER A 266 21.88 -12.32 -4.26
C SER A 266 22.36 -11.83 -2.89
N SER A 267 22.67 -10.55 -2.76
CA SER A 267 23.07 -9.91 -1.51
C SER A 267 21.97 -9.97 -0.45
N ARG A 268 20.72 -9.70 -0.83
CA ARG A 268 19.54 -9.83 0.07
C ARG A 268 19.39 -11.25 0.59
N TYR A 269 19.52 -12.24 -0.29
CA TYR A 269 19.41 -13.65 0.07
C TYR A 269 20.55 -14.09 1.01
N THR A 270 21.77 -13.63 0.75
CA THR A 270 22.93 -13.86 1.60
C THR A 270 22.76 -13.21 2.97
N ALA A 271 22.30 -11.95 3.01
CA ALA A 271 22.04 -11.23 4.25
C ALA A 271 20.94 -11.92 5.10
N TRP A 272 19.89 -12.42 4.44
CA TRP A 272 18.84 -13.18 5.09
C TRP A 272 19.38 -14.47 5.73
N PHE A 273 20.20 -15.26 5.02
CA PHE A 273 20.82 -16.44 5.57
C PHE A 273 21.79 -16.13 6.70
N ALA A 274 22.56 -15.05 6.61
CA ALA A 274 23.37 -14.60 7.73
C ALA A 274 22.53 -14.23 8.96
N ALA A 275 21.34 -13.68 8.76
CA ALA A 275 20.40 -13.41 9.85
C ALA A 275 19.84 -14.71 10.45
N MET A 276 19.52 -15.71 9.61
CA MET A 276 19.10 -17.05 10.06
C MET A 276 20.19 -17.71 10.91
N ASP A 277 21.45 -17.70 10.42
CA ASP A 277 22.58 -18.30 11.13
C ASP A 277 22.78 -17.62 12.50
N ARG A 278 22.67 -16.29 12.59
CA ARG A 278 22.72 -15.55 13.88
C ARG A 278 21.58 -15.91 14.84
N ALA A 279 20.38 -16.15 14.29
CA ALA A 279 19.21 -16.53 15.06
C ALA A 279 19.15 -18.02 15.41
N GLY A 280 20.09 -18.84 14.94
CA GLY A 280 20.08 -20.29 15.11
C GLY A 280 18.94 -21.01 14.37
N VAL A 281 18.42 -20.40 13.31
CA VAL A 281 17.33 -20.96 12.50
C VAL A 281 17.89 -21.74 11.33
N GLU A 282 17.56 -23.03 11.23
CA GLU A 282 18.03 -23.87 10.17
C GLU A 282 17.46 -23.47 8.81
N ARG A 283 18.29 -23.39 7.77
CA ARG A 283 17.90 -23.01 6.40
C ARG A 283 16.82 -23.91 5.81
N ARG A 284 16.77 -25.20 6.21
CA ARG A 284 15.73 -26.13 5.78
C ARG A 284 14.33 -25.68 6.22
N LEU A 285 14.18 -25.05 7.39
CA LEU A 285 12.89 -24.56 7.88
C LEU A 285 12.34 -23.45 7.00
N PHE A 286 13.23 -22.54 6.56
CA PHE A 286 12.85 -21.50 5.60
C PHE A 286 12.40 -22.08 4.25
N ALA A 287 13.14 -23.07 3.73
CA ALA A 287 12.78 -23.74 2.48
C ALA A 287 11.44 -24.51 2.58
N GLN A 288 11.23 -25.24 3.71
CA GLN A 288 9.98 -25.96 3.99
C GLN A 288 8.78 -25.02 4.12
N ALA A 289 9.00 -23.82 4.66
CA ALA A 289 7.98 -22.74 4.72
C ALA A 289 7.80 -22.00 3.38
N GLY A 290 8.27 -22.57 2.25
CA GLY A 290 8.16 -21.97 0.92
C GLY A 290 9.11 -20.82 0.65
N GLY A 291 10.16 -20.69 1.48
CA GLY A 291 11.17 -19.64 1.33
C GLY A 291 12.00 -19.80 0.05
N ASN A 292 12.22 -18.70 -0.64
CA ASN A 292 13.02 -18.62 -1.87
C ASN A 292 13.63 -17.21 -2.00
N LEU A 293 14.34 -16.94 -3.10
CA LEU A 293 14.97 -15.65 -3.36
C LEU A 293 14.01 -14.45 -3.24
N HIS A 294 12.80 -14.57 -3.75
CA HIS A 294 11.81 -13.49 -3.70
C HIS A 294 11.23 -13.31 -2.29
N ARG A 295 11.15 -14.39 -1.51
CA ARG A 295 10.62 -14.37 -0.14
C ARG A 295 11.64 -13.98 0.93
N ALA A 296 12.86 -13.62 0.55
CA ALA A 296 13.91 -13.09 1.42
C ALA A 296 14.08 -11.56 1.28
N SER A 297 13.04 -10.86 0.80
CA SER A 297 13.11 -9.43 0.48
C SER A 297 11.79 -8.74 0.83
N TRP A 298 11.87 -7.69 1.64
CA TRP A 298 10.74 -6.83 2.04
C TRP A 298 11.06 -5.35 1.79
N ASN A 299 11.91 -5.10 0.82
CA ASN A 299 12.35 -3.75 0.45
C ASN A 299 11.16 -2.88 -0.02
N PRO A 300 11.21 -1.56 0.19
CA PRO A 300 10.18 -0.63 -0.31
C PRO A 300 9.92 -0.71 -1.81
N VAL A 301 10.96 -1.07 -2.56
CA VAL A 301 10.89 -1.40 -3.99
C VAL A 301 11.56 -2.75 -4.20
N ARG A 302 10.85 -3.71 -4.76
CA ARG A 302 11.39 -5.04 -5.04
C ARG A 302 10.89 -5.62 -6.35
N LEU A 303 11.61 -6.60 -6.87
CA LEU A 303 11.15 -7.44 -7.96
C LEU A 303 10.37 -8.62 -7.37
N SER A 304 9.08 -8.71 -7.71
CA SER A 304 8.17 -9.71 -7.17
C SER A 304 8.18 -11.00 -8.01
N HIS A 305 7.84 -12.10 -7.38
CA HIS A 305 7.61 -13.38 -8.05
C HIS A 305 6.41 -13.36 -9.04
N HIS A 306 5.60 -12.31 -8.99
CA HIS A 306 4.52 -12.08 -9.95
C HIS A 306 5.01 -11.47 -11.27
N GLY A 307 6.31 -11.25 -11.44
CA GLY A 307 6.86 -10.60 -12.64
C GLY A 307 6.63 -9.10 -12.65
N THR A 308 6.62 -8.46 -11.50
CA THR A 308 6.33 -7.04 -11.33
C THR A 308 7.45 -6.31 -10.58
N VAL A 309 7.59 -5.00 -10.81
CA VAL A 309 8.12 -4.10 -9.79
C VAL A 309 7.00 -3.87 -8.78
N GLU A 310 7.24 -4.21 -7.55
CA GLU A 310 6.35 -4.00 -6.43
C GLU A 310 6.83 -2.80 -5.60
N ILE A 311 5.99 -1.78 -5.50
CA ILE A 311 6.21 -0.56 -4.73
C ILE A 311 5.42 -0.69 -3.43
N ARG A 312 6.14 -0.81 -2.31
CA ARG A 312 5.62 -1.09 -0.96
C ARG A 312 5.74 0.09 0.00
N THR A 313 6.18 1.22 -0.52
CA THR A 313 6.51 2.42 0.28
C THR A 313 5.31 3.01 0.99
N MET A 314 4.13 2.94 0.37
CA MET A 314 2.93 3.69 0.80
C MET A 314 2.37 3.14 2.11
N ASP A 315 1.98 4.06 3.01
CA ASP A 315 1.10 3.72 4.12
C ASP A 315 -0.27 3.28 3.57
N ALA A 316 -0.97 2.39 4.28
CA ALA A 316 -2.40 2.24 4.12
C ALA A 316 -3.07 3.60 4.39
N ASN A 317 -4.09 3.93 3.60
CA ASN A 317 -4.69 5.26 3.60
C ASN A 317 -6.16 5.19 3.14
N PHE A 318 -6.86 6.29 3.20
CA PHE A 318 -8.18 6.40 2.61
C PHE A 318 -8.16 6.05 1.12
N PRO A 319 -9.23 5.40 0.60
CA PRO A 319 -9.30 4.93 -0.78
C PRO A 319 -8.97 6.00 -1.83
N GLU A 320 -9.44 7.24 -1.64
CA GLU A 320 -9.15 8.34 -2.57
C GLU A 320 -7.65 8.64 -2.68
N MET A 321 -6.93 8.63 -1.55
CA MET A 321 -5.48 8.88 -1.52
C MET A 321 -4.70 7.72 -2.14
N VAL A 322 -5.09 6.48 -1.84
CA VAL A 322 -4.46 5.28 -2.43
C VAL A 322 -4.61 5.31 -3.95
N LEU A 323 -5.83 5.52 -4.46
CA LEU A 323 -6.10 5.59 -5.89
C LEU A 323 -5.35 6.76 -6.56
N ALA A 324 -5.28 7.92 -5.89
CA ALA A 324 -4.56 9.08 -6.39
C ALA A 324 -3.06 8.81 -6.55
N ILE A 325 -2.44 8.20 -5.55
CA ILE A 325 -1.01 7.86 -5.61
C ILE A 325 -0.75 6.76 -6.64
N CYS A 326 -1.61 5.74 -6.73
CA CYS A 326 -1.50 4.69 -7.75
C CYS A 326 -1.60 5.26 -9.17
N ALA A 327 -2.54 6.20 -9.41
CA ALA A 327 -2.68 6.88 -10.69
C ALA A 327 -1.42 7.70 -11.04
N LEU A 328 -0.84 8.40 -10.07
CA LEU A 328 0.40 9.16 -10.24
C LEU A 328 1.58 8.24 -10.60
N ILE A 329 1.77 7.14 -9.87
CA ILE A 329 2.84 6.17 -10.14
C ILE A 329 2.67 5.56 -11.53
N ARG A 330 1.43 5.13 -11.87
CA ARG A 330 1.12 4.56 -13.18
C ARG A 330 1.47 5.53 -14.31
N ALA A 331 1.08 6.78 -14.19
CA ALA A 331 1.36 7.81 -15.20
C ALA A 331 2.87 8.05 -15.37
N ALA A 332 3.62 8.13 -14.27
CA ALA A 332 5.08 8.26 -14.31
C ALA A 332 5.75 7.05 -14.98
N ALA A 333 5.31 5.82 -14.64
CA ALA A 333 5.81 4.59 -15.25
C ALA A 333 5.49 4.51 -16.74
N GLU A 334 4.27 4.89 -17.12
CA GLU A 334 3.84 4.88 -18.51
C GLU A 334 4.65 5.88 -19.36
N ARG A 335 4.99 7.05 -18.79
CA ARG A 335 5.89 8.00 -19.45
C ARG A 335 7.25 7.39 -19.70
N VAL A 336 7.88 6.78 -18.70
CA VAL A 336 9.18 6.12 -18.86
C VAL A 336 9.14 5.06 -19.96
N ARG A 337 8.06 4.27 -20.01
CA ARG A 337 7.91 3.20 -21.01
C ARG A 337 7.69 3.74 -22.42
N ARG A 338 6.72 4.65 -22.62
CA ARG A 338 6.34 5.16 -23.96
C ARG A 338 7.42 6.03 -24.57
N GLU A 339 8.03 6.91 -23.77
CA GLU A 339 9.15 7.74 -24.21
C GLU A 339 10.47 6.97 -24.18
N ARG A 340 10.50 5.71 -23.69
CA ARG A 340 11.68 4.84 -23.58
C ARG A 340 12.82 5.49 -22.80
N LEU A 341 12.48 6.23 -21.76
CA LEU A 341 13.43 7.00 -20.97
C LEU A 341 14.40 6.09 -20.21
N GLU A 342 15.67 6.38 -20.28
CA GLU A 342 16.66 5.82 -19.39
C GLU A 342 16.72 6.64 -18.10
N VAL A 343 16.42 6.01 -16.96
CA VAL A 343 16.41 6.69 -15.64
C VAL A 343 17.81 6.65 -15.03
N ARG A 344 18.47 7.81 -14.96
CA ARG A 344 19.86 7.96 -14.50
C ARG A 344 20.02 8.90 -13.33
N PRO A 345 20.74 8.49 -12.24
CA PRO A 345 21.08 9.42 -11.18
C PRO A 345 22.12 10.46 -11.65
N GLY A 346 21.89 11.73 -11.30
CA GLY A 346 22.78 12.86 -11.62
C GLY A 346 23.29 13.59 -10.39
N ARG A 347 24.56 13.99 -10.38
CA ARG A 347 25.11 14.86 -9.33
C ARG A 347 24.50 16.25 -9.47
N GLY A 348 24.01 16.81 -8.36
CA GLY A 348 23.36 18.13 -8.32
C GLY A 348 21.92 18.14 -8.84
N VAL A 349 21.40 17.03 -9.33
CA VAL A 349 19.98 16.86 -9.65
C VAL A 349 19.21 16.69 -8.34
N LEU A 350 18.17 17.50 -8.14
CA LEU A 350 17.34 17.52 -6.93
C LEU A 350 15.87 17.18 -7.20
N ALA A 351 15.51 16.98 -8.47
CA ALA A 351 14.17 16.76 -8.96
C ALA A 351 14.17 15.71 -10.09
N LEU A 352 13.00 15.35 -10.60
CA LEU A 352 12.88 14.59 -11.83
C LEU A 352 13.03 15.54 -13.02
N GLU A 353 14.06 15.36 -13.82
CA GLU A 353 14.42 16.27 -14.92
C GLU A 353 14.55 15.48 -16.24
N PRO A 354 13.50 15.46 -17.09
CA PRO A 354 13.58 14.80 -18.39
C PRO A 354 14.45 15.62 -19.34
N ASP A 355 15.36 14.93 -20.08
CA ASP A 355 16.24 15.51 -21.10
C ASP A 355 16.40 14.52 -22.25
N GLY A 356 15.70 14.74 -23.36
CA GLY A 356 15.68 13.84 -24.50
C GLY A 356 15.18 12.45 -24.12
N ASP A 357 16.01 11.43 -24.29
CA ASP A 357 15.74 10.03 -23.92
C ASP A 357 16.19 9.67 -22.48
N LEU A 358 16.59 10.68 -21.71
CA LEU A 358 17.03 10.51 -20.32
C LEU A 358 16.01 11.11 -19.34
N LEU A 359 15.83 10.44 -18.22
CA LEU A 359 15.25 11.01 -17.03
C LEU A 359 16.34 11.10 -15.96
N HIS A 360 16.82 12.31 -15.68
CA HIS A 360 17.71 12.54 -14.58
C HIS A 360 16.95 12.53 -13.26
N VAL A 361 17.46 11.75 -12.30
CA VAL A 361 16.92 11.66 -10.94
C VAL A 361 18.02 12.00 -9.93
N PRO A 362 17.69 12.39 -8.69
CA PRO A 362 18.69 12.65 -7.67
C PRO A 362 19.53 11.41 -7.36
N THR A 363 20.75 11.61 -6.83
CA THR A 363 21.60 10.50 -6.39
C THR A 363 20.92 9.67 -5.31
N PHE A 364 21.26 8.38 -5.24
CA PHE A 364 20.72 7.47 -4.22
C PHE A 364 20.99 7.97 -2.79
N SER A 365 22.19 8.50 -2.53
CA SER A 365 22.54 9.05 -1.23
C SER A 365 21.64 10.21 -0.81
N TYR A 366 21.19 11.05 -1.75
CA TYR A 366 20.25 12.13 -1.48
C TYR A 366 18.83 11.60 -1.26
N VAL A 367 18.36 10.69 -2.14
CA VAL A 367 17.02 10.08 -2.07
C VAL A 367 16.83 9.32 -0.75
N ASN A 368 17.76 8.40 -0.43
CA ASN A 368 17.68 7.54 0.76
C ASN A 368 18.25 8.18 2.03
N GLY A 369 18.78 9.40 1.94
CA GLY A 369 19.37 10.16 3.04
C GLY A 369 18.56 11.40 3.36
N GLU A 370 19.03 12.56 2.89
CA GLU A 370 18.48 13.86 3.24
C GLU A 370 17.00 14.01 2.87
N LEU A 371 16.60 13.57 1.66
CA LEU A 371 15.25 13.74 1.18
C LEU A 371 14.28 12.80 1.91
N LEU A 372 14.67 11.53 2.12
CA LEU A 372 13.87 10.59 2.91
C LEU A 372 13.73 11.07 4.37
N CYS A 373 14.82 11.54 4.98
CA CYS A 373 14.77 12.09 6.34
C CYS A 373 13.78 13.27 6.42
N ALA A 374 13.84 14.21 5.47
CA ALA A 374 12.91 15.32 5.40
C ALA A 374 11.44 14.86 5.15
N ALA A 375 11.25 13.88 4.24
CA ALA A 375 9.93 13.31 3.96
C ALA A 375 9.31 12.65 5.19
N VAL A 376 10.11 11.96 6.01
CA VAL A 376 9.66 11.29 7.23
C VAL A 376 9.41 12.31 8.35
N THR A 377 10.29 13.28 8.59
CA THR A 377 10.21 14.19 9.75
C THR A 377 9.24 15.34 9.53
N SER A 378 9.37 16.04 8.41
CA SER A 378 8.60 17.24 8.10
C SER A 378 7.55 17.03 7.00
N GLY A 379 7.69 15.97 6.19
CA GLY A 379 6.78 15.68 5.09
C GLY A 379 6.69 16.84 4.11
N LEU A 380 5.48 17.13 3.67
CA LEU A 380 5.18 18.20 2.70
C LEU A 380 5.44 19.63 3.23
N LEU A 381 5.72 19.80 4.52
CA LEU A 381 6.14 21.08 5.09
C LEU A 381 7.62 21.43 4.80
N ASP A 382 8.43 20.44 4.44
CA ASP A 382 9.81 20.70 3.98
C ASP A 382 9.80 21.11 2.50
N ARG A 383 10.32 22.28 2.20
CA ARG A 383 10.33 22.84 0.82
C ARG A 383 11.05 21.94 -0.20
N ARG A 384 12.04 21.15 0.23
CA ARG A 384 12.74 20.19 -0.66
C ARG A 384 11.82 19.05 -1.05
N VAL A 385 11.06 18.54 -0.08
CA VAL A 385 10.09 17.48 -0.28
C VAL A 385 8.93 17.96 -1.16
N GLU A 386 8.39 19.13 -0.87
CA GLU A 386 7.32 19.74 -1.67
C GLU A 386 7.77 19.95 -3.13
N ALA A 387 8.95 20.54 -3.35
CA ALA A 387 9.50 20.75 -4.68
C ALA A 387 9.76 19.42 -5.40
N TYR A 388 10.19 18.39 -4.66
CA TYR A 388 10.38 17.06 -5.22
C TYR A 388 9.05 16.41 -5.63
N VAL A 389 8.04 16.44 -4.79
CA VAL A 389 6.67 15.99 -5.10
C VAL A 389 6.13 16.72 -6.32
N ASP A 390 6.31 18.04 -6.38
CA ASP A 390 5.89 18.85 -7.53
C ASP A 390 6.57 18.39 -8.83
N SER A 391 7.85 18.03 -8.79
CA SER A 391 8.57 17.52 -9.94
C SER A 391 8.00 16.15 -10.40
N VAL A 392 7.64 15.27 -9.45
CA VAL A 392 7.02 13.98 -9.74
C VAL A 392 5.64 14.17 -10.41
N VAL A 393 4.81 15.05 -9.85
CA VAL A 393 3.48 15.34 -10.40
C VAL A 393 3.59 15.93 -11.80
N ARG A 394 4.47 16.91 -12.02
CA ARG A 394 4.72 17.48 -13.35
C ARG A 394 5.24 16.45 -14.34
N PHE A 395 6.14 15.56 -13.91
CA PHE A 395 6.64 14.48 -14.75
C PHE A 395 5.54 13.53 -15.17
N ALA A 396 4.65 13.13 -14.27
CA ALA A 396 3.57 12.20 -14.53
C ALA A 396 2.40 12.81 -15.32
N SER A 397 2.15 14.12 -15.17
CA SER A 397 0.94 14.81 -15.67
C SER A 397 0.58 14.52 -17.14
N PRO A 398 1.51 14.45 -18.13
CA PRO A 398 1.17 14.18 -19.52
C PRO A 398 0.55 12.80 -19.77
N TYR A 399 0.69 11.86 -18.83
CA TYR A 399 0.24 10.47 -18.94
C TYR A 399 -0.84 10.09 -17.93
N LEU A 400 -1.46 11.06 -17.26
CA LEU A 400 -2.58 10.79 -16.35
C LEU A 400 -3.81 10.38 -17.15
N GLU A 401 -4.23 9.12 -17.03
CA GLU A 401 -5.44 8.60 -17.68
C GLU A 401 -6.71 9.24 -17.10
N ARG A 402 -6.71 9.50 -15.79
CA ARG A 402 -7.83 10.09 -15.05
C ARG A 402 -7.32 11.16 -14.10
N SER A 403 -7.19 12.37 -14.62
CA SER A 403 -6.65 13.51 -13.87
C SER A 403 -7.49 13.86 -12.63
N GLU A 404 -8.79 13.55 -12.61
CA GLU A 404 -9.66 13.74 -11.46
C GLU A 404 -9.30 12.86 -10.26
N LEU A 405 -8.68 11.69 -10.47
CA LEU A 405 -8.25 10.81 -9.38
C LEU A 405 -7.11 11.39 -8.56
N VAL A 406 -6.27 12.25 -9.13
CA VAL A 406 -5.14 12.84 -8.41
C VAL A 406 -5.51 14.13 -7.64
N ALA A 407 -6.75 14.60 -7.77
CA ALA A 407 -7.24 15.78 -7.04
C ALA A 407 -7.06 15.72 -5.51
N PRO A 408 -7.20 14.54 -4.83
CA PRO A 408 -6.95 14.44 -3.39
C PRO A 408 -5.52 14.80 -2.98
N LEU A 409 -4.53 14.67 -3.86
CA LEU A 409 -3.15 15.04 -3.56
C LEU A 409 -2.95 16.56 -3.39
N GLY A 410 -3.91 17.38 -3.83
CA GLY A 410 -3.78 18.82 -3.87
C GLY A 410 -3.03 19.32 -5.12
N THR A 411 -2.44 20.50 -5.02
CA THR A 411 -1.76 21.17 -6.14
C THR A 411 -0.40 21.71 -5.69
N SER A 412 0.43 22.12 -6.64
CA SER A 412 1.71 22.80 -6.36
C SER A 412 1.53 23.92 -5.35
N GLY A 413 2.37 23.95 -4.32
CA GLY A 413 2.28 24.88 -3.19
C GLY A 413 1.22 24.52 -2.13
N ASN A 414 0.44 23.45 -2.34
CA ASN A 414 -0.62 23.02 -1.40
C ASN A 414 -0.91 21.51 -1.52
N TYR A 415 0.14 20.69 -1.58
CA TYR A 415 -0.02 19.26 -1.50
C TYR A 415 -0.50 18.81 -0.12
N LYS A 416 -1.26 17.70 -0.08
CA LYS A 416 -1.92 17.21 1.12
C LYS A 416 -1.50 15.78 1.42
N ASN A 417 -1.51 15.44 2.69
CA ASN A 417 -1.51 14.06 3.18
C ASN A 417 -2.41 13.93 4.41
N THR A 418 -2.86 12.73 4.67
CA THR A 418 -3.80 12.42 5.76
C THR A 418 -3.21 12.71 7.15
N GLU A 419 -1.91 12.50 7.35
CA GLU A 419 -1.27 12.78 8.64
C GLU A 419 -1.37 14.26 9.03
N SER A 420 -1.17 15.17 8.07
CA SER A 420 -1.31 16.60 8.31
C SER A 420 -2.75 17.00 8.66
N GLU A 421 -3.74 16.36 8.03
CA GLU A 421 -5.15 16.56 8.35
C GLU A 421 -5.47 16.12 9.79
N ILE A 422 -5.01 14.92 10.18
CA ILE A 422 -5.19 14.40 11.53
C ILE A 422 -4.53 15.30 12.58
N LEU A 423 -3.30 15.74 12.34
CA LEU A 423 -2.56 16.62 13.25
C LEU A 423 -3.20 18.01 13.40
N ALA A 424 -3.98 18.46 12.41
CA ALA A 424 -4.72 19.71 12.51
C ALA A 424 -5.90 19.61 13.49
N THR A 425 -6.45 18.41 13.71
CA THR A 425 -7.58 18.17 14.63
C THR A 425 -7.15 17.85 16.06
N ILE A 426 -5.91 17.37 16.25
CA ILE A 426 -5.37 16.99 17.57
C ILE A 426 -4.17 17.92 17.88
N PRO A 427 -4.42 19.05 18.55
CA PRO A 427 -3.36 19.98 18.88
C PRO A 427 -2.56 19.44 20.05
N HIS A 428 -1.36 18.96 19.85
CA HIS A 428 -0.26 18.91 20.84
C HIS A 428 0.79 17.87 20.43
N ARG A 429 1.86 18.35 19.83
CA ARG A 429 3.10 17.57 19.69
C ARG A 429 3.68 17.34 21.10
N GLY A 430 4.02 16.11 21.44
CA GLY A 430 4.71 15.75 22.68
C GLY A 430 3.81 15.29 23.83
N ALA A 431 2.49 15.15 23.60
CA ALA A 431 1.58 14.52 24.55
C ALA A 431 1.34 13.05 24.18
N SER A 432 1.01 12.22 25.18
CA SER A 432 0.48 10.86 24.92
C SER A 432 -0.96 10.96 24.45
N LEU A 433 -1.34 10.15 23.46
CA LEU A 433 -2.72 10.01 23.03
C LEU A 433 -3.50 9.26 24.13
N THR A 434 -4.58 9.83 24.64
CA THR A 434 -5.45 9.11 25.55
C THR A 434 -6.18 7.99 24.82
N ARG A 435 -6.63 6.97 25.53
CA ARG A 435 -7.38 5.86 24.93
C ARG A 435 -8.63 6.36 24.21
N ASP A 436 -9.40 7.25 24.82
CA ASP A 436 -10.63 7.78 24.23
C ASP A 436 -10.37 8.60 22.97
N GLN A 437 -9.32 9.41 22.95
CA GLN A 437 -8.88 10.13 21.73
C GLN A 437 -8.49 9.16 20.63
N GLY A 438 -7.71 8.13 20.95
CA GLY A 438 -7.29 7.12 19.98
C GLY A 438 -8.47 6.33 19.40
N LEU A 439 -9.42 5.90 20.25
CA LEU A 439 -10.62 5.20 19.80
C LEU A 439 -11.54 6.12 18.98
N SER A 440 -11.64 7.42 19.33
CA SER A 440 -12.37 8.39 18.52
C SER A 440 -11.76 8.51 17.13
N LEU A 441 -10.43 8.68 17.04
CA LEU A 441 -9.70 8.74 15.79
C LEU A 441 -9.95 7.50 14.91
N VAL A 442 -9.92 6.30 15.51
CA VAL A 442 -10.17 5.04 14.80
C VAL A 442 -11.60 5.01 14.23
N ARG A 443 -12.61 5.33 15.05
CA ARG A 443 -14.01 5.37 14.61
C ARG A 443 -14.23 6.40 13.48
N GLU A 444 -13.69 7.61 13.65
CA GLU A 444 -13.79 8.66 12.64
C GLU A 444 -13.16 8.25 11.32
N ALA A 445 -11.99 7.57 11.37
CA ALA A 445 -11.33 7.07 10.16
C ALA A 445 -12.16 5.96 9.49
N CYS A 446 -12.75 5.03 10.24
CA CYS A 446 -13.64 4.01 9.69
C CYS A 446 -14.88 4.64 9.02
N CYS A 447 -15.55 5.57 9.70
CA CYS A 447 -16.72 6.27 9.13
C CYS A 447 -16.35 7.03 7.86
N ARG A 448 -15.26 7.78 7.87
CA ARG A 448 -14.78 8.51 6.68
C ARG A 448 -14.49 7.56 5.51
N MET A 449 -13.90 6.40 5.78
CA MET A 449 -13.64 5.40 4.75
C MET A 449 -14.94 4.88 4.13
N ASP A 450 -15.94 4.52 4.96
CA ASP A 450 -17.24 4.04 4.49
C ASP A 450 -17.91 5.08 3.58
N GLU A 451 -17.93 6.36 3.99
CA GLU A 451 -18.47 7.48 3.21
C GLU A 451 -17.74 7.64 1.88
N GLN A 452 -16.41 7.58 1.88
CA GLN A 452 -15.62 7.68 0.66
C GLN A 452 -15.89 6.52 -0.30
N VAL A 453 -15.86 5.28 0.18
CA VAL A 453 -16.13 4.10 -0.64
C VAL A 453 -17.53 4.21 -1.26
N TYR A 454 -18.54 4.57 -0.49
CA TYR A 454 -19.89 4.77 -0.99
C TYR A 454 -19.98 5.89 -2.05
N SER A 455 -19.26 6.98 -1.87
CA SER A 455 -19.17 8.07 -2.84
C SER A 455 -18.45 7.64 -4.13
N LEU A 456 -17.35 6.93 -3.99
CA LEU A 456 -16.53 6.45 -5.11
C LEU A 456 -17.26 5.36 -5.91
N LEU A 457 -17.96 4.42 -5.25
CA LEU A 457 -18.79 3.43 -5.91
C LEU A 457 -19.87 4.06 -6.79
N ARG A 458 -20.50 5.15 -6.32
CA ARG A 458 -21.46 5.89 -7.13
C ARG A 458 -20.84 6.60 -8.33
N ARG A 459 -19.58 7.00 -8.23
CA ARG A 459 -18.86 7.72 -9.29
C ARG A 459 -18.18 6.78 -10.29
N TYR A 460 -17.63 5.67 -9.82
CA TYR A 460 -16.74 4.78 -10.60
C TYR A 460 -17.18 3.31 -10.60
N GLY A 461 -18.11 2.91 -9.75
CA GLY A 461 -18.68 1.57 -9.71
C GLY A 461 -19.56 1.31 -10.93
N GLY A 462 -19.44 0.10 -11.49
CA GLY A 462 -20.31 -0.29 -12.60
C GLY A 462 -19.75 -0.02 -14.00
N VAL A 463 -18.42 -0.02 -14.20
CA VAL A 463 -17.85 -0.20 -15.55
C VAL A 463 -18.02 -1.68 -15.91
N PRO A 464 -18.84 -2.05 -16.92
CA PRO A 464 -18.92 -3.41 -17.37
C PRO A 464 -17.55 -3.85 -17.90
N PRO A 465 -17.14 -5.11 -17.68
CA PRO A 465 -16.05 -5.67 -18.46
C PRO A 465 -16.40 -5.54 -19.94
N GLY A 466 -15.43 -5.09 -20.74
CA GLY A 466 -15.62 -4.98 -22.18
C GLY A 466 -15.93 -6.35 -22.79
N ASP A 467 -17.21 -6.65 -22.84
CA ASP A 467 -17.83 -7.57 -23.79
C ASP A 467 -19.31 -7.24 -23.85
N GLN A 468 -19.73 -6.78 -25.01
CA GLN A 468 -21.12 -6.56 -25.37
C GLN A 468 -21.80 -7.93 -25.48
N HIS A 469 -22.52 -8.36 -24.43
CA HIS A 469 -23.70 -9.23 -24.58
C HIS A 469 -24.31 -9.49 -23.21
N ASP A 470 -25.24 -8.75 -22.83
CA ASP A 470 -26.54 -8.99 -22.22
C ASP A 470 -27.04 -7.77 -21.43
N PRO A 471 -28.05 -7.02 -21.90
CA PRO A 471 -28.58 -5.87 -21.18
C PRO A 471 -29.51 -6.24 -20.02
N GLY A 472 -29.55 -7.52 -19.61
CA GLY A 472 -30.52 -8.06 -18.65
C GLY A 472 -29.99 -8.35 -17.24
N VAL A 473 -28.70 -8.33 -16.99
CA VAL A 473 -28.14 -8.54 -15.64
C VAL A 473 -27.81 -7.22 -15.01
N ALA A 474 -28.78 -6.59 -14.37
CA ALA A 474 -28.51 -5.54 -13.39
C ALA A 474 -27.60 -6.14 -12.31
N ARG A 475 -26.30 -5.75 -12.29
CA ARG A 475 -25.46 -5.96 -11.12
C ARG A 475 -26.18 -5.31 -9.94
N VAL A 476 -26.63 -6.13 -9.02
CA VAL A 476 -27.10 -5.65 -7.73
C VAL A 476 -25.84 -5.17 -7.00
N VAL A 477 -25.51 -3.87 -7.22
CA VAL A 477 -24.59 -3.19 -6.31
C VAL A 477 -25.24 -3.30 -4.95
N TYR A 478 -24.57 -3.91 -3.99
CA TYR A 478 -25.02 -3.96 -2.61
C TYR A 478 -25.02 -2.54 -2.04
N ILE A 479 -26.02 -1.78 -2.44
CA ILE A 479 -26.51 -0.61 -1.70
C ILE A 479 -27.53 -1.18 -0.69
N ARG A 480 -27.10 -2.10 0.17
CA ARG A 480 -27.73 -2.17 1.47
C ARG A 480 -27.33 -0.87 2.15
N GLU A 481 -28.35 -0.11 2.55
CA GLU A 481 -28.16 0.97 3.50
C GLU A 481 -27.22 0.44 4.59
N SER A 482 -25.92 0.72 4.44
CA SER A 482 -24.97 0.48 5.53
C SER A 482 -25.60 1.18 6.71
N PRO A 483 -25.82 0.52 7.84
CA PRO A 483 -26.11 1.25 9.02
C PRO A 483 -24.88 2.14 9.21
N ILE A 484 -25.00 3.41 8.76
CA ILE A 484 -24.09 4.47 9.14
C ILE A 484 -23.82 4.17 10.60
N ILE A 485 -22.55 4.00 11.00
CA ILE A 485 -22.16 4.05 12.39
C ILE A 485 -22.39 5.50 12.80
N LEU A 486 -23.66 5.89 12.84
CA LEU A 486 -24.04 7.10 13.53
C LEU A 486 -23.58 6.86 14.96
N ALA A 487 -22.59 7.64 15.38
CA ALA A 487 -22.27 7.81 16.76
C ALA A 487 -23.57 8.28 17.47
N GLU A 488 -24.40 7.32 17.87
CA GLU A 488 -25.38 7.55 18.91
C GLU A 488 -24.57 7.89 20.17
N GLY A 489 -24.34 9.18 20.38
CA GLY A 489 -23.59 9.68 21.53
C GLY A 489 -22.80 10.97 21.33
N MET A 490 -22.66 11.50 20.11
CA MET A 490 -22.12 12.85 19.93
C MET A 490 -23.28 13.87 19.92
N GLN A 491 -23.81 14.18 21.10
CA GLN A 491 -24.31 15.53 21.32
C GLN A 491 -23.10 16.47 21.33
N PRO A 492 -23.13 17.61 20.61
CA PRO A 492 -22.04 18.57 20.69
C PRO A 492 -21.89 18.99 22.16
N ALA A 493 -20.72 18.72 22.74
CA ALA A 493 -20.33 19.26 24.01
C ALA A 493 -20.35 20.79 23.87
N GLY A 494 -21.40 21.43 24.36
CA GLY A 494 -21.53 22.89 24.29
C GLY A 494 -22.92 23.47 24.40
N ALA A 495 -23.98 22.64 24.40
CA ALA A 495 -25.35 23.19 24.48
C ALA A 495 -25.94 23.26 25.90
N ASP A 496 -25.41 22.54 26.86
CA ASP A 496 -25.98 22.46 28.20
C ASP A 496 -25.33 23.41 29.23
N GLU A 497 -24.14 23.94 28.99
CA GLU A 497 -23.53 24.91 29.89
C GLU A 497 -24.04 26.36 29.70
N GLU A 498 -24.50 26.74 28.52
CA GLU A 498 -25.10 28.05 28.32
C GLU A 498 -26.54 28.18 28.88
N GLN A 499 -27.25 27.05 29.01
CA GLN A 499 -28.61 27.09 29.63
C GLN A 499 -28.58 26.98 31.16
N ALA A 500 -27.53 26.47 31.74
CA ALA A 500 -27.35 26.44 33.17
C ALA A 500 -26.95 27.80 33.73
N THR A 501 -26.10 28.56 33.05
CA THR A 501 -25.69 29.91 33.45
C THR A 501 -26.79 30.96 33.25
N ALA A 502 -27.69 30.79 32.30
CA ALA A 502 -28.84 31.69 32.11
C ALA A 502 -29.93 31.50 33.19
N ARG A 503 -30.06 30.30 33.78
CA ARG A 503 -31.04 30.04 34.85
C ARG A 503 -30.57 30.45 36.25
N GLU A 504 -29.26 30.58 36.48
CA GLU A 504 -28.70 31.11 37.74
C GLU A 504 -28.68 32.66 37.76
N ALA A 505 -28.56 33.31 36.61
CA ALA A 505 -28.60 34.76 36.51
C ALA A 505 -30.03 35.34 36.78
N ASP A 506 -31.09 34.61 36.43
CA ASP A 506 -32.48 35.04 36.70
C ASP A 506 -32.96 34.80 38.16
N LYS A 507 -32.22 34.01 38.95
CA LYS A 507 -32.53 33.82 40.38
C LYS A 507 -31.84 34.80 41.31
N ALA A 508 -30.90 35.59 40.78
CA ALA A 508 -30.20 36.62 41.60
C ALA A 508 -30.80 38.04 41.45
N LEU A 509 -31.87 38.20 40.68
CA LEU A 509 -32.56 39.48 40.44
C LEU A 509 -34.08 39.49 40.79
N ALA A 510 -34.50 38.53 41.66
CA ALA A 510 -35.83 38.56 42.26
C ALA A 510 -35.77 38.59 43.81
#